data_40c6a7fd329f56084536825ad8b5c7df
#
_entry.id   40c6a7fd329f56084536825ad8b5c7df
#
_cell.length_a   1.000
_cell.length_b   1.000
_cell.length_c   1.000
_cell.angle_alpha   90.00
_cell.angle_beta   90.00
_cell.angle_gamma   90.00
#
_symmetry.space_group_name_H-M   'P 1'
#
loop_
_entity.id
_entity.type
_entity.pdbx_description
1 polymer ?
#
loop_
_entity_poly.entity_id
_entity_poly.type
_entity_poly.pdbx_seq_one_letter_code
_entity_poly.pdbx_strand_id
1 'polypeptide(L)'
;MRILPTLRGIVLACALVAGNAALAADSINIYSARHYKSDELMYAGFTKATGIAIKRVDSDDNGIVNRLKSEGVNSPADVVLLVDGTRFWKADHEQLLAPIQSPLLEKSVPAKYHAEKTAEGITWFGFSNRARVIVYDKGRVKKTDVDTYEKLADPVNKGKICTRSGSHPYNLSLFGALMAHWGEAKTQEWMKGVVANFARAPKGGDTDQIKAVASGECAIALTNSYYLARLIKSSNPDDKTVAERVAVVFPDQATYGTHMNIAGGAVAKYSKNKADAQRFLEYLASPEAQEYFANGNNEWPIVPGMKLANPALKAMTRGQAFKTDDTTLSAIAGNQAKVQQLLDRAGFQ
;
A
#
# COMPACT_ATOMS: atom_id res chain seq x y z
N MET A 1 -32.90 -13.38 -88.67
CA MET A 1 -31.51 -13.46 -88.14
C MET A 1 -31.44 -12.58 -86.89
N ARG A 2 -31.62 -13.18 -85.65
CA ARG A 2 -31.71 -12.49 -84.38
C ARG A 2 -30.36 -12.63 -83.67
N ILE A 3 -29.73 -11.51 -83.30
CA ILE A 3 -28.48 -11.46 -82.54
C ILE A 3 -28.86 -11.32 -81.06
N LEU A 4 -28.39 -12.23 -80.22
CA LEU A 4 -28.48 -12.12 -78.73
C LEU A 4 -27.27 -11.33 -78.20
N PRO A 5 -27.44 -10.48 -77.22
CA PRO A 5 -26.31 -9.86 -76.50
C PRO A 5 -25.87 -10.72 -75.30
N THR A 6 -24.57 -10.89 -75.20
CA THR A 6 -23.88 -11.55 -74.07
C THR A 6 -23.86 -10.67 -72.84
N LEU A 7 -24.43 -11.17 -71.72
CA LEU A 7 -24.34 -10.56 -70.37
C LEU A 7 -22.97 -10.89 -69.76
N ARG A 8 -22.14 -9.87 -69.52
CA ARG A 8 -20.92 -9.97 -68.69
C ARG A 8 -21.28 -9.78 -67.23
N GLY A 9 -21.18 -10.84 -66.45
CA GLY A 9 -21.33 -10.80 -65.00
C GLY A 9 -20.12 -10.17 -64.32
N ILE A 10 -20.37 -9.12 -63.56
CA ILE A 10 -19.37 -8.53 -62.66
C ILE A 10 -19.43 -9.27 -61.33
N VAL A 11 -18.37 -10.02 -61.03
CA VAL A 11 -18.21 -10.66 -59.70
C VAL A 11 -17.64 -9.62 -58.76
N LEU A 12 -18.48 -9.14 -57.83
CA LEU A 12 -18.04 -8.21 -56.76
C LEU A 12 -17.42 -9.08 -55.63
N ALA A 13 -16.09 -9.08 -55.52
CA ALA A 13 -15.40 -9.74 -54.44
C ALA A 13 -15.51 -8.86 -53.16
N CYS A 14 -16.41 -9.20 -52.25
CA CYS A 14 -16.44 -8.65 -50.91
C CYS A 14 -15.25 -9.21 -50.10
N ALA A 15 -14.18 -8.43 -49.94
CA ALA A 15 -13.10 -8.71 -49.00
C ALA A 15 -13.65 -8.53 -47.58
N LEU A 16 -13.95 -9.64 -46.87
CA LEU A 16 -14.19 -9.66 -45.43
C LEU A 16 -12.88 -9.31 -44.71
N VAL A 17 -12.76 -8.07 -44.30
CA VAL A 17 -11.75 -7.68 -43.29
C VAL A 17 -12.20 -8.28 -41.94
N ALA A 18 -11.73 -9.48 -41.66
CA ALA A 18 -11.83 -10.05 -40.31
C ALA A 18 -10.91 -9.23 -39.38
N GLY A 19 -11.47 -8.19 -38.78
CA GLY A 19 -10.82 -7.51 -37.67
C GLY A 19 -10.64 -8.54 -36.55
N ASN A 20 -9.41 -8.89 -36.21
CA ASN A 20 -9.10 -9.58 -34.96
C ASN A 20 -9.51 -8.67 -33.81
N ALA A 21 -10.77 -8.72 -33.39
CA ALA A 21 -11.16 -8.30 -32.06
C ALA A 21 -10.44 -9.28 -31.11
N ALA A 22 -9.36 -8.85 -30.50
CA ALA A 22 -8.83 -9.52 -29.35
C ALA A 22 -10.00 -9.62 -28.35
N LEU A 23 -10.53 -10.83 -28.16
CA LEU A 23 -11.55 -11.10 -27.15
C LEU A 23 -10.91 -10.71 -25.82
N ALA A 24 -11.42 -9.65 -25.18
CA ALA A 24 -11.07 -9.31 -23.82
C ALA A 24 -11.30 -10.56 -22.97
N ALA A 25 -10.40 -10.86 -22.04
CA ALA A 25 -10.57 -12.00 -21.16
C ALA A 25 -11.88 -11.83 -20.38
N ASP A 26 -12.70 -12.87 -20.31
CA ASP A 26 -13.95 -12.85 -19.51
C ASP A 26 -13.66 -12.59 -18.02
N SER A 27 -12.43 -12.79 -17.56
CA SER A 27 -11.99 -12.58 -16.17
C SER A 27 -10.48 -12.41 -16.06
N ILE A 28 -10.05 -11.65 -15.04
CA ILE A 28 -8.66 -11.57 -14.58
C ILE A 28 -8.50 -12.21 -13.20
N ASN A 29 -7.32 -12.82 -12.96
CA ASN A 29 -6.97 -13.42 -11.68
C ASN A 29 -6.10 -12.46 -10.88
N ILE A 30 -6.59 -12.00 -9.73
CA ILE A 30 -5.89 -11.07 -8.85
C ILE A 30 -5.34 -11.83 -7.65
N TYR A 31 -4.04 -11.76 -7.43
CA TYR A 31 -3.39 -12.19 -6.19
C TYR A 31 -3.25 -10.99 -5.27
N SER A 32 -3.96 -10.98 -4.15
CA SER A 32 -4.16 -9.79 -3.33
C SER A 32 -3.72 -9.99 -1.88
N ALA A 33 -2.86 -9.09 -1.40
CA ALA A 33 -2.60 -8.90 0.02
C ALA A 33 -3.56 -7.88 0.67
N ARG A 34 -4.48 -7.32 -0.10
CA ARG A 34 -5.54 -6.44 0.40
C ARG A 34 -6.68 -7.27 0.95
N HIS A 35 -7.21 -6.91 2.11
CA HIS A 35 -8.21 -7.70 2.83
C HIS A 35 -9.35 -6.85 3.42
N TYR A 36 -9.60 -5.68 2.82
CA TYR A 36 -10.64 -4.77 3.31
C TYR A 36 -11.96 -5.02 2.61
N LYS A 37 -13.07 -5.03 3.39
CA LYS A 37 -14.43 -5.16 2.81
C LYS A 37 -14.75 -4.05 1.80
N SER A 38 -14.16 -2.85 1.97
CA SER A 38 -14.29 -1.73 1.05
C SER A 38 -13.66 -1.98 -0.32
N ASP A 39 -12.67 -2.89 -0.43
CA ASP A 39 -12.07 -3.25 -1.71
C ASP A 39 -13.07 -3.95 -2.65
N GLU A 40 -14.11 -4.61 -2.11
CA GLU A 40 -15.18 -5.23 -2.91
C GLU A 40 -15.91 -4.20 -3.79
N LEU A 41 -16.10 -2.99 -3.30
CA LEU A 41 -16.72 -1.92 -4.09
C LEU A 41 -15.81 -1.47 -5.25
N MET A 42 -14.50 -1.43 -5.02
CA MET A 42 -13.51 -1.12 -6.05
C MET A 42 -13.50 -2.20 -7.15
N TYR A 43 -13.49 -3.47 -6.77
CA TYR A 43 -13.55 -4.58 -7.72
C TYR A 43 -14.86 -4.59 -8.52
N ALA A 44 -15.99 -4.38 -7.84
CA ALA A 44 -17.29 -4.26 -8.49
C ALA A 44 -17.35 -3.07 -9.46
N GLY A 45 -16.75 -1.93 -9.09
CA GLY A 45 -16.63 -0.75 -9.95
C GLY A 45 -15.88 -1.05 -11.25
N PHE A 46 -14.74 -1.74 -11.15
CA PHE A 46 -13.99 -2.18 -12.32
C PHE A 46 -14.81 -3.10 -13.24
N THR A 47 -15.43 -4.13 -12.66
CA THR A 47 -16.27 -5.06 -13.43
C THR A 47 -17.43 -4.34 -14.10
N LYS A 48 -18.08 -3.40 -13.40
CA LYS A 48 -19.17 -2.58 -13.96
C LYS A 48 -18.69 -1.71 -15.13
N ALA A 49 -17.50 -1.11 -15.01
CA ALA A 49 -16.95 -0.22 -16.02
C ALA A 49 -16.44 -0.95 -17.27
N THR A 50 -15.99 -2.20 -17.14
CA THR A 50 -15.27 -2.92 -18.21
C THR A 50 -15.93 -4.19 -18.70
N GLY A 51 -16.85 -4.77 -17.93
CA GLY A 51 -17.40 -6.10 -18.16
C GLY A 51 -16.47 -7.25 -17.76
N ILE A 52 -15.24 -6.97 -17.34
CA ILE A 52 -14.24 -7.99 -16.96
C ILE A 52 -14.51 -8.44 -15.52
N ALA A 53 -14.73 -9.74 -15.32
CA ALA A 53 -14.90 -10.31 -14.00
C ALA A 53 -13.55 -10.45 -13.27
N ILE A 54 -13.60 -10.45 -11.94
CA ILE A 54 -12.43 -10.63 -11.09
C ILE A 54 -12.53 -11.95 -10.35
N LYS A 55 -11.49 -12.78 -10.47
CA LYS A 55 -11.23 -13.94 -9.61
C LYS A 55 -10.09 -13.60 -8.68
N ARG A 56 -10.23 -13.87 -7.37
CA ARG A 56 -9.26 -13.43 -6.39
C ARG A 56 -8.70 -14.57 -5.55
N VAL A 57 -7.42 -14.47 -5.25
CA VAL A 57 -6.71 -15.26 -4.25
C VAL A 57 -6.14 -14.30 -3.23
N ASP A 58 -6.57 -14.42 -1.99
CA ASP A 58 -6.13 -13.56 -0.89
C ASP A 58 -5.10 -14.27 -0.02
N SER A 59 -4.03 -13.54 0.35
CA SER A 59 -3.01 -13.95 1.31
C SER A 59 -2.32 -12.70 1.87
N ASP A 60 -1.34 -12.86 2.76
CA ASP A 60 -0.45 -11.76 3.11
C ASP A 60 0.59 -11.49 1.99
N ASP A 61 1.32 -10.35 2.08
CA ASP A 61 2.31 -9.97 1.07
C ASP A 61 3.36 -11.06 0.80
N ASN A 62 3.86 -11.73 1.85
CA ASN A 62 4.85 -12.79 1.71
C ASN A 62 4.24 -14.03 1.04
N GLY A 63 3.02 -14.40 1.44
CA GLY A 63 2.28 -15.51 0.85
C GLY A 63 2.05 -15.31 -0.65
N ILE A 64 1.68 -14.10 -1.08
CA ILE A 64 1.52 -13.76 -2.50
C ILE A 64 2.85 -13.89 -3.26
N VAL A 65 3.93 -13.27 -2.76
CA VAL A 65 5.25 -13.32 -3.42
C VAL A 65 5.78 -14.75 -3.50
N ASN A 66 5.68 -15.52 -2.41
CA ASN A 66 6.14 -16.91 -2.39
C ASN A 66 5.31 -17.80 -3.33
N ARG A 67 4.01 -17.55 -3.44
CA ARG A 67 3.14 -18.29 -4.35
C ARG A 67 3.50 -18.03 -5.81
N LEU A 68 3.72 -16.77 -6.20
CA LEU A 68 4.18 -16.42 -7.56
C LEU A 68 5.50 -17.13 -7.89
N LYS A 69 6.43 -17.19 -6.94
CA LYS A 69 7.71 -17.92 -7.12
C LYS A 69 7.53 -19.41 -7.33
N SER A 70 6.70 -20.05 -6.49
CA SER A 70 6.49 -21.50 -6.56
C SER A 70 5.71 -21.93 -7.80
N GLU A 71 4.78 -21.13 -8.28
CA GLU A 71 3.99 -21.39 -9.48
C GLU A 71 4.80 -21.11 -10.77
N GLY A 72 5.70 -20.12 -10.73
CA GLY A 72 6.57 -19.75 -11.84
C GLY A 72 5.78 -19.51 -13.14
N VAL A 73 6.17 -20.13 -14.23
CA VAL A 73 5.54 -19.99 -15.56
C VAL A 73 4.11 -20.52 -15.61
N ASN A 74 3.70 -21.32 -14.63
CA ASN A 74 2.36 -21.88 -14.52
C ASN A 74 1.42 -21.03 -13.66
N SER A 75 1.89 -19.88 -13.15
CA SER A 75 1.04 -19.01 -12.34
C SER A 75 -0.14 -18.51 -13.16
N PRO A 76 -1.38 -18.66 -12.66
CA PRO A 76 -2.56 -18.11 -13.29
C PRO A 76 -2.77 -16.62 -12.96
N ALA A 77 -1.92 -16.01 -12.12
CA ALA A 77 -2.05 -14.62 -11.70
C ALA A 77 -1.90 -13.66 -12.88
N ASP A 78 -2.82 -12.70 -12.99
CA ASP A 78 -2.75 -11.60 -13.94
C ASP A 78 -2.31 -10.30 -13.24
N VAL A 79 -2.86 -10.03 -12.07
CA VAL A 79 -2.56 -8.84 -11.26
C VAL A 79 -2.06 -9.26 -9.88
N VAL A 80 -1.10 -8.50 -9.38
CA VAL A 80 -0.56 -8.63 -8.02
C VAL A 80 -0.86 -7.34 -7.27
N LEU A 81 -1.57 -7.43 -6.14
CA LEU A 81 -1.83 -6.30 -5.23
C LEU A 81 -1.10 -6.54 -3.90
N LEU A 82 -0.17 -5.66 -3.56
CA LEU A 82 0.57 -5.69 -2.30
C LEU A 82 0.31 -4.43 -1.47
N VAL A 83 0.49 -4.55 -0.16
CA VAL A 83 0.25 -3.45 0.78
C VAL A 83 1.52 -2.89 1.39
N ASP A 84 2.68 -3.24 0.84
CA ASP A 84 3.98 -2.73 1.25
C ASP A 84 4.90 -2.50 0.05
N GLY A 85 5.41 -1.27 -0.10
CA GLY A 85 6.27 -0.88 -1.23
C GLY A 85 7.56 -1.71 -1.32
N THR A 86 8.11 -2.14 -0.18
CA THR A 86 9.33 -2.97 -0.18
C THR A 86 9.09 -4.37 -0.70
N ARG A 87 7.84 -4.86 -0.64
CA ARG A 87 7.45 -6.15 -1.22
C ARG A 87 7.37 -6.07 -2.74
N PHE A 88 6.94 -4.93 -3.30
CA PHE A 88 7.03 -4.68 -4.74
C PHE A 88 8.49 -4.64 -5.19
N TRP A 89 9.35 -3.92 -4.48
CA TRP A 89 10.77 -3.87 -4.76
C TRP A 89 11.38 -5.29 -4.78
N LYS A 90 11.05 -6.13 -3.79
CA LYS A 90 11.50 -7.52 -3.73
C LYS A 90 10.96 -8.35 -4.91
N ALA A 91 9.66 -8.28 -5.19
CA ALA A 91 9.04 -9.02 -6.29
C ALA A 91 9.64 -8.63 -7.65
N ASP A 92 9.99 -7.35 -7.82
CA ASP A 92 10.64 -6.82 -9.01
C ASP A 92 12.07 -7.36 -9.16
N HIS A 93 12.90 -7.30 -8.10
CA HIS A 93 14.25 -7.87 -8.09
C HIS A 93 14.27 -9.39 -8.35
N GLU A 94 13.24 -10.10 -7.90
CA GLU A 94 13.05 -11.52 -8.16
C GLU A 94 12.41 -11.79 -9.53
N GLN A 95 12.22 -10.74 -10.35
CA GLN A 95 11.66 -10.80 -11.69
C GLN A 95 10.28 -11.51 -11.75
N LEU A 96 9.42 -11.24 -10.80
CA LEU A 96 8.07 -11.80 -10.73
C LEU A 96 7.01 -10.93 -11.39
N LEU A 97 7.36 -9.69 -11.78
CA LEU A 97 6.49 -8.69 -12.34
C LEU A 97 6.81 -8.44 -13.82
N ALA A 98 5.79 -8.08 -14.60
CA ALA A 98 5.96 -7.71 -15.99
C ALA A 98 6.03 -6.18 -16.12
N PRO A 99 6.99 -5.63 -16.87
CA PRO A 99 6.97 -4.23 -17.22
C PRO A 99 5.77 -3.93 -18.15
N ILE A 100 5.13 -2.79 -17.94
CA ILE A 100 4.05 -2.29 -18.80
C ILE A 100 4.33 -0.85 -19.21
N GLN A 101 3.87 -0.49 -20.40
CA GLN A 101 3.91 0.87 -20.91
C GLN A 101 2.49 1.43 -20.85
N SER A 102 2.25 2.39 -19.96
CA SER A 102 0.95 3.06 -19.82
C SER A 102 1.16 4.56 -19.63
N PRO A 103 0.98 5.35 -20.69
CA PRO A 103 1.04 6.81 -20.59
C PRO A 103 0.07 7.39 -19.56
N LEU A 104 -1.06 6.72 -19.32
CA LEU A 104 -2.02 7.11 -18.30
C LEU A 104 -1.43 6.96 -16.89
N LEU A 105 -0.87 5.79 -16.57
CA LEU A 105 -0.26 5.54 -15.25
C LEU A 105 0.97 6.41 -15.03
N GLU A 106 1.83 6.57 -16.03
CA GLU A 106 3.02 7.43 -15.96
C GLU A 106 2.67 8.90 -15.68
N LYS A 107 1.56 9.38 -16.22
CA LYS A 107 1.05 10.74 -15.97
C LYS A 107 0.37 10.85 -14.60
N SER A 108 -0.35 9.81 -14.17
CA SER A 108 -1.20 9.84 -12.97
C SER A 108 -0.47 9.50 -11.69
N VAL A 109 0.56 8.65 -11.74
CA VAL A 109 1.31 8.19 -10.58
C VAL A 109 2.68 8.89 -10.54
N PRO A 110 2.97 9.74 -9.53
CA PRO A 110 4.28 10.39 -9.42
C PRO A 110 5.44 9.37 -9.32
N ALA A 111 6.61 9.73 -9.88
CA ALA A 111 7.77 8.84 -10.00
C ALA A 111 8.21 8.18 -8.69
N LYS A 112 8.07 8.86 -7.55
CA LYS A 112 8.40 8.29 -6.23
C LYS A 112 7.47 7.14 -5.78
N TYR A 113 6.39 6.90 -6.50
CA TYR A 113 5.39 5.88 -6.19
C TYR A 113 5.29 4.77 -7.22
N HIS A 114 6.28 4.58 -8.05
CA HIS A 114 6.38 3.46 -8.98
C HIS A 114 7.82 2.97 -9.13
N ALA A 115 8.00 1.80 -9.78
CA ALA A 115 9.34 1.29 -10.13
C ALA A 115 10.09 2.25 -11.05
N GLU A 116 11.40 2.11 -11.10
CA GLU A 116 12.21 2.83 -12.08
C GLU A 116 11.74 2.49 -13.51
N LYS A 117 11.59 3.52 -14.33
CA LYS A 117 11.19 3.35 -15.73
C LYS A 117 12.37 2.83 -16.55
N THR A 118 12.16 1.72 -17.23
CA THR A 118 13.09 1.14 -18.19
C THR A 118 12.61 1.32 -19.63
N ALA A 119 13.39 0.89 -20.61
CA ALA A 119 12.96 0.86 -22.01
C ALA A 119 11.74 -0.07 -22.23
N GLU A 120 11.59 -1.10 -21.39
CA GLU A 120 10.48 -2.06 -21.45
C GLU A 120 9.22 -1.55 -20.74
N GLY A 121 9.34 -0.58 -19.85
CA GLY A 121 8.23 0.00 -19.09
C GLY A 121 8.49 0.06 -17.59
N ILE A 122 7.41 0.09 -16.83
CA ILE A 122 7.38 0.16 -15.35
C ILE A 122 6.73 -1.11 -14.81
N THR A 123 7.34 -1.74 -13.81
CA THR A 123 6.91 -3.05 -13.30
C THR A 123 5.81 -2.99 -12.24
N TRP A 124 5.73 -1.92 -11.45
CA TRP A 124 4.68 -1.74 -10.45
C TRP A 124 4.35 -0.26 -10.23
N PHE A 125 3.13 0.01 -9.76
CA PHE A 125 2.62 1.34 -9.44
C PHE A 125 1.96 1.34 -8.08
N GLY A 126 2.21 2.40 -7.29
CA GLY A 126 1.48 2.69 -6.06
C GLY A 126 0.15 3.39 -6.37
N PHE A 127 -0.86 3.12 -5.54
CA PHE A 127 -2.19 3.73 -5.70
C PHE A 127 -2.70 4.40 -4.43
N SER A 128 -2.14 4.05 -3.28
CA SER A 128 -2.48 4.70 -2.00
C SER A 128 -1.32 4.65 -1.01
N ASN A 129 -1.37 5.56 -0.03
CA ASN A 129 -0.37 5.71 1.02
C ASN A 129 -0.99 5.56 2.41
N ARG A 130 -0.18 5.11 3.35
CA ARG A 130 -0.51 5.04 4.78
C ARG A 130 0.63 5.60 5.61
N ALA A 131 0.32 6.63 6.41
CA ALA A 131 1.30 7.20 7.31
C ALA A 131 1.54 6.29 8.51
N ARG A 132 2.80 6.06 8.89
CA ARG A 132 3.18 5.41 10.15
C ARG A 132 3.21 6.45 11.24
N VAL A 133 2.15 6.54 12.06
CA VAL A 133 1.93 7.58 13.04
C VAL A 133 2.16 7.09 14.46
N ILE A 134 2.32 8.03 15.38
CA ILE A 134 2.32 7.74 16.81
C ILE A 134 0.98 8.17 17.39
N VAL A 135 0.28 7.21 17.98
CA VAL A 135 -0.96 7.43 18.74
C VAL A 135 -0.59 7.46 20.23
N TYR A 136 -1.12 8.41 20.98
CA TYR A 136 -0.77 8.57 22.39
C TYR A 136 -1.98 9.02 23.25
N ASP A 137 -1.91 8.70 24.52
CA ASP A 137 -2.84 9.18 25.54
C ASP A 137 -2.51 10.64 25.89
N LYS A 138 -3.37 11.56 25.48
CA LYS A 138 -3.18 13.01 25.69
C LYS A 138 -3.20 13.46 27.14
N GLY A 139 -3.69 12.61 28.07
CA GLY A 139 -3.68 12.87 29.51
C GLY A 139 -2.38 12.43 30.20
N ARG A 140 -1.61 11.51 29.57
CA ARG A 140 -0.42 10.88 30.18
C ARG A 140 0.90 11.20 29.44
N VAL A 141 0.84 11.70 28.22
CA VAL A 141 2.00 11.96 27.36
C VAL A 141 1.86 13.34 26.73
N LYS A 142 2.92 14.13 26.76
CA LYS A 142 2.99 15.41 26.05
C LYS A 142 3.30 15.13 24.57
N LYS A 143 2.69 15.88 23.66
CA LYS A 143 3.00 15.77 22.22
C LYS A 143 4.49 15.88 21.92
N THR A 144 5.18 16.78 22.64
CA THR A 144 6.62 17.01 22.51
C THR A 144 7.50 15.82 22.90
N ASP A 145 6.97 14.85 23.63
CA ASP A 145 7.70 13.65 24.04
C ASP A 145 7.62 12.54 22.98
N VAL A 146 6.80 12.74 21.91
CA VAL A 146 6.51 11.74 20.86
C VAL A 146 6.41 12.37 19.45
N ASP A 147 6.92 13.57 19.22
CA ASP A 147 6.81 14.27 17.94
C ASP A 147 7.83 13.83 16.89
N THR A 148 8.78 12.94 17.28
CA THR A 148 9.69 12.24 16.37
C THR A 148 9.75 10.75 16.69
N TYR A 149 10.15 9.91 15.73
CA TYR A 149 10.41 8.49 16.00
C TYR A 149 11.58 8.31 16.97
N GLU A 150 12.59 9.19 16.91
CA GLU A 150 13.75 9.14 17.80
C GLU A 150 13.34 9.17 19.26
N LYS A 151 12.39 10.01 19.62
CA LYS A 151 11.90 10.19 21.01
C LYS A 151 11.19 8.96 21.60
N LEU A 152 10.79 7.99 20.78
CA LEU A 152 10.27 6.73 21.31
C LEU A 152 11.32 5.99 22.18
N ALA A 153 12.61 6.23 21.96
CA ALA A 153 13.69 5.66 22.77
C ALA A 153 14.01 6.45 24.06
N ASP A 154 13.45 7.67 24.20
CA ASP A 154 13.74 8.51 25.36
C ASP A 154 13.25 7.89 26.68
N PRO A 155 14.04 7.96 27.76
CA PRO A 155 13.67 7.38 29.07
C PRO A 155 12.37 7.92 29.67
N VAL A 156 11.90 9.11 29.27
CA VAL A 156 10.62 9.68 29.68
C VAL A 156 9.45 8.79 29.27
N ASN A 157 9.65 7.96 28.23
CA ASN A 157 8.66 7.04 27.69
C ASN A 157 8.74 5.60 28.29
N LYS A 158 9.54 5.39 29.33
CA LYS A 158 9.72 4.08 29.98
C LYS A 158 8.39 3.48 30.43
N GLY A 159 8.15 2.23 30.05
CA GLY A 159 6.93 1.49 30.40
C GLY A 159 5.64 2.02 29.74
N LYS A 160 5.74 2.77 28.64
CA LYS A 160 4.58 3.41 28.00
C LYS A 160 4.26 2.90 26.62
N ILE A 161 5.17 2.21 25.93
CA ILE A 161 5.04 1.89 24.51
C ILE A 161 4.41 0.53 24.29
N CYS A 162 3.42 0.47 23.40
CA CYS A 162 2.90 -0.74 22.79
C CYS A 162 3.10 -0.71 21.28
N THR A 163 3.44 -1.86 20.72
CA THR A 163 3.58 -2.04 19.28
C THR A 163 3.25 -3.46 18.88
N ARG A 164 3.01 -3.68 17.61
CA ARG A 164 2.99 -4.99 16.98
C ARG A 164 4.41 -5.53 16.83
N SER A 165 4.57 -6.81 16.44
CA SER A 165 5.89 -7.42 16.20
C SER A 165 6.82 -6.51 15.40
N GLY A 166 8.10 -6.46 15.80
CA GLY A 166 9.15 -5.74 15.10
C GLY A 166 9.38 -6.26 13.69
N SER A 167 9.26 -7.57 13.48
CA SER A 167 9.42 -8.24 12.18
C SER A 167 8.23 -8.06 11.23
N HIS A 168 7.14 -7.40 11.67
CA HIS A 168 6.01 -7.13 10.80
C HIS A 168 6.42 -6.15 9.67
N PRO A 169 5.97 -6.36 8.41
CA PRO A 169 6.35 -5.52 7.26
C PRO A 169 6.28 -4.02 7.52
N TYR A 170 5.25 -3.53 8.23
CA TYR A 170 5.10 -2.10 8.51
C TYR A 170 6.20 -1.53 9.42
N ASN A 171 6.66 -2.32 10.40
CA ASN A 171 7.78 -1.92 11.26
C ASN A 171 9.11 -2.09 10.54
N LEU A 172 9.31 -3.17 9.78
CA LEU A 172 10.52 -3.36 8.96
C LEU A 172 10.69 -2.22 7.94
N SER A 173 9.59 -1.75 7.33
CA SER A 173 9.60 -0.64 6.39
C SER A 173 10.02 0.66 7.08
N LEU A 174 9.38 1.02 8.21
CA LEU A 174 9.80 2.20 9.00
C LEU A 174 11.25 2.08 9.46
N PHE A 175 11.64 0.96 10.05
CA PHE A 175 12.99 0.82 10.62
C PHE A 175 14.07 0.81 9.53
N GLY A 176 13.73 0.31 8.33
CA GLY A 176 14.58 0.43 7.14
C GLY A 176 14.79 1.88 6.70
N ALA A 177 13.75 2.72 6.78
CA ALA A 177 13.85 4.16 6.53
C ALA A 177 14.68 4.87 7.61
N LEU A 178 14.43 4.57 8.88
CA LEU A 178 15.20 5.14 10.00
C LEU A 178 16.68 4.76 9.90
N MET A 179 16.99 3.52 9.51
CA MET A 179 18.38 3.10 9.29
C MET A 179 19.04 3.83 8.11
N ALA A 180 18.29 4.19 7.08
CA ALA A 180 18.81 5.01 6.00
C ALA A 180 19.17 6.43 6.48
N HIS A 181 18.40 7.01 7.41
CA HIS A 181 18.69 8.33 7.98
C HIS A 181 19.80 8.31 9.02
N TRP A 182 19.87 7.28 9.86
CA TRP A 182 20.69 7.29 11.08
C TRP A 182 21.93 6.40 11.01
N GLY A 183 21.96 5.45 10.10
CA GLY A 183 22.95 4.39 10.05
C GLY A 183 22.70 3.27 11.08
N GLU A 184 23.48 2.18 10.96
CA GLU A 184 23.30 0.94 11.74
C GLU A 184 23.42 1.18 13.25
N ALA A 185 24.49 1.84 13.69
CA ALA A 185 24.81 1.99 15.12
C ALA A 185 23.71 2.74 15.88
N LYS A 186 23.28 3.92 15.36
CA LYS A 186 22.24 4.73 15.99
C LYS A 186 20.88 4.00 15.97
N THR A 187 20.57 3.27 14.90
CA THR A 187 19.33 2.48 14.80
C THR A 187 19.32 1.35 15.82
N GLN A 188 20.46 0.68 16.05
CA GLN A 188 20.58 -0.36 17.07
C GLN A 188 20.36 0.20 18.47
N GLU A 189 20.95 1.35 18.80
CA GLU A 189 20.77 2.03 20.08
C GLU A 189 19.31 2.44 20.29
N TRP A 190 18.71 3.04 19.28
CA TRP A 190 17.31 3.41 19.31
C TRP A 190 16.40 2.20 19.56
N MET A 191 16.61 1.08 18.87
CA MET A 191 15.81 -0.15 19.07
C MET A 191 15.90 -0.64 20.52
N LYS A 192 17.09 -0.64 21.11
CA LYS A 192 17.27 -0.99 22.53
C LYS A 192 16.50 -0.06 23.46
N GLY A 193 16.57 1.26 23.20
CA GLY A 193 15.81 2.27 23.94
C GLY A 193 14.30 2.07 23.86
N VAL A 194 13.80 1.80 22.65
CA VAL A 194 12.35 1.50 22.45
C VAL A 194 11.94 0.24 23.19
N VAL A 195 12.73 -0.83 23.13
CA VAL A 195 12.47 -2.08 23.89
C VAL A 195 12.44 -1.83 25.39
N ALA A 196 13.38 -1.02 25.92
CA ALA A 196 13.42 -0.64 27.33
C ALA A 196 12.18 0.18 27.76
N ASN A 197 11.49 0.80 26.80
CA ASN A 197 10.31 1.62 27.01
C ASN A 197 8.98 0.87 26.79
N PHE A 198 9.00 -0.41 26.45
CA PHE A 198 7.80 -1.19 26.29
C PHE A 198 7.00 -1.31 27.60
N ALA A 199 5.69 -1.10 27.49
CA ALA A 199 4.74 -1.40 28.57
C ALA A 199 4.49 -2.92 28.68
N ARG A 200 4.61 -3.61 27.56
CA ARG A 200 4.47 -5.07 27.42
C ARG A 200 5.18 -5.57 26.17
N ALA A 201 5.40 -6.87 26.08
CA ALA A 201 5.89 -7.49 24.85
C ALA A 201 5.01 -7.15 23.64
N PRO A 202 5.58 -6.98 22.43
CA PRO A 202 4.84 -6.77 21.21
C PRO A 202 3.82 -7.88 20.95
N LYS A 203 2.58 -7.52 20.64
CA LYS A 203 1.49 -8.47 20.32
C LYS A 203 0.34 -7.78 19.61
N GLY A 204 -0.46 -8.54 18.85
CA GLY A 204 -1.67 -8.05 18.19
C GLY A 204 -1.40 -7.12 17.00
N GLY A 205 -2.45 -6.54 16.46
CA GLY A 205 -2.40 -5.60 15.33
C GLY A 205 -2.47 -4.13 15.77
N ASP A 206 -2.41 -3.20 14.81
CA ASP A 206 -2.39 -1.76 15.09
C ASP A 206 -3.68 -1.28 15.80
N THR A 207 -4.85 -1.86 15.50
CA THR A 207 -6.10 -1.55 16.22
C THR A 207 -5.98 -1.91 17.69
N ASP A 208 -5.35 -3.06 18.01
CA ASP A 208 -5.17 -3.50 19.39
C ASP A 208 -4.25 -2.55 20.17
N GLN A 209 -3.23 -2.00 19.50
CA GLN A 209 -2.35 -1.00 20.11
C GLN A 209 -3.12 0.28 20.45
N ILE A 210 -3.98 0.78 19.53
CA ILE A 210 -4.78 1.97 19.78
C ILE A 210 -5.75 1.74 20.95
N LYS A 211 -6.40 0.57 20.99
CA LYS A 211 -7.28 0.19 22.09
C LYS A 211 -6.54 0.05 23.41
N ALA A 212 -5.31 -0.47 23.40
CA ALA A 212 -4.44 -0.57 24.58
C ALA A 212 -4.04 0.82 25.12
N VAL A 213 -3.81 1.82 24.27
CA VAL A 213 -3.60 3.20 24.69
C VAL A 213 -4.88 3.77 25.36
N ALA A 214 -6.03 3.59 24.72
CA ALA A 214 -7.29 4.11 25.24
C ALA A 214 -7.71 3.44 26.58
N SER A 215 -7.38 2.17 26.77
CA SER A 215 -7.66 1.46 28.04
C SER A 215 -6.67 1.77 29.17
N GLY A 216 -5.54 2.41 28.86
CA GLY A 216 -4.47 2.73 29.82
C GLY A 216 -3.44 1.61 30.01
N GLU A 217 -3.52 0.48 29.29
CA GLU A 217 -2.47 -0.57 29.29
C GLU A 217 -1.14 0.01 28.81
N CYS A 218 -1.19 0.88 27.81
CA CYS A 218 -0.05 1.65 27.30
C CYS A 218 -0.38 3.15 27.35
N ALA A 219 0.58 3.98 26.95
CA ALA A 219 0.33 5.40 26.75
C ALA A 219 0.74 5.88 25.35
N ILE A 220 1.49 5.06 24.63
CA ILE A 220 2.04 5.36 23.29
C ILE A 220 1.91 4.11 22.43
N ALA A 221 1.49 4.29 21.17
CA ALA A 221 1.44 3.23 20.18
C ALA A 221 1.97 3.68 18.83
N LEU A 222 2.76 2.82 18.18
CA LEU A 222 3.20 3.00 16.79
C LEU A 222 2.24 2.25 15.87
N THR A 223 1.50 2.99 15.02
CA THR A 223 0.40 2.44 14.20
C THR A 223 0.34 3.05 12.80
N ASN A 224 -0.33 2.38 11.87
CA ASN A 224 -0.71 3.04 10.62
C ASN A 224 -1.96 3.91 10.81
N SER A 225 -1.97 5.04 10.13
CA SER A 225 -2.99 6.09 10.27
C SER A 225 -4.43 5.62 10.01
N TYR A 226 -4.63 4.74 9.03
CA TYR A 226 -5.96 4.29 8.63
C TYR A 226 -6.69 3.48 9.72
N TYR A 227 -5.96 2.86 10.65
CA TYR A 227 -6.60 2.16 11.78
C TYR A 227 -7.30 3.12 12.74
N LEU A 228 -6.64 4.25 13.08
CA LEU A 228 -7.29 5.29 13.88
C LEU A 228 -8.44 5.96 13.11
N ALA A 229 -8.24 6.26 11.83
CA ALA A 229 -9.30 6.83 11.00
C ALA A 229 -10.54 5.91 10.92
N ARG A 230 -10.34 4.58 10.93
CA ARG A 230 -11.45 3.61 10.98
C ARG A 230 -12.22 3.69 12.29
N LEU A 231 -11.54 3.82 13.43
CA LEU A 231 -12.19 4.00 14.74
C LEU A 231 -12.96 5.32 14.81
N ILE A 232 -12.39 6.41 14.28
CA ILE A 232 -13.07 7.71 14.21
C ILE A 232 -14.39 7.62 13.39
N LYS A 233 -14.38 6.85 12.29
CA LYS A 233 -15.54 6.67 11.41
C LYS A 233 -16.52 5.59 11.86
N SER A 234 -16.15 4.80 12.86
CA SER A 234 -16.98 3.67 13.30
C SER A 234 -18.35 4.13 13.79
N SER A 235 -19.38 3.35 13.51
CA SER A 235 -20.70 3.51 14.10
C SER A 235 -20.79 2.93 15.52
N ASN A 236 -19.81 2.08 15.90
CA ASN A 236 -19.75 1.49 17.25
C ASN A 236 -19.37 2.55 18.29
N PRO A 237 -20.19 2.77 19.36
CA PRO A 237 -19.88 3.72 20.41
C PRO A 237 -18.53 3.45 21.13
N ASP A 238 -18.16 2.19 21.33
CA ASP A 238 -16.90 1.84 21.97
C ASP A 238 -15.68 2.28 21.15
N ASP A 239 -15.74 2.13 19.83
CA ASP A 239 -14.68 2.60 18.94
C ASP A 239 -14.54 4.13 18.95
N LYS A 240 -15.67 4.85 19.03
CA LYS A 240 -15.68 6.31 19.19
C LYS A 240 -15.05 6.74 20.49
N THR A 241 -15.41 6.08 21.60
CA THR A 241 -14.81 6.32 22.92
C THR A 241 -13.28 6.11 22.88
N VAL A 242 -12.81 5.06 22.19
CA VAL A 242 -11.37 4.82 21.97
C VAL A 242 -10.74 5.99 21.22
N ALA A 243 -11.35 6.42 20.11
CA ALA A 243 -10.82 7.50 19.28
C ALA A 243 -10.77 8.84 20.02
N GLU A 244 -11.73 9.14 20.89
CA GLU A 244 -11.81 10.37 21.70
C GLU A 244 -10.71 10.44 22.78
N ARG A 245 -10.29 9.31 23.33
CA ARG A 245 -9.27 9.24 24.38
C ARG A 245 -7.85 9.46 23.87
N VAL A 246 -7.59 9.16 22.62
CA VAL A 246 -6.25 9.23 22.05
C VAL A 246 -6.03 10.49 21.24
N ALA A 247 -4.77 10.82 21.03
CA ALA A 247 -4.33 11.81 20.05
C ALA A 247 -3.32 11.19 19.09
N VAL A 248 -3.07 11.84 17.95
CA VAL A 248 -2.16 11.37 16.92
C VAL A 248 -1.11 12.42 16.59
N VAL A 249 0.11 11.95 16.35
CA VAL A 249 1.22 12.74 15.82
C VAL A 249 1.66 12.12 14.49
N PHE A 250 1.89 12.97 13.51
CA PHE A 250 2.68 12.67 12.31
C PHE A 250 4.12 13.06 12.65
N PRO A 251 5.03 12.08 12.90
CA PRO A 251 6.34 12.39 13.44
C PRO A 251 7.26 13.11 12.45
N ASP A 252 8.35 13.68 12.97
CA ASP A 252 9.49 14.21 12.20
C ASP A 252 9.18 15.36 11.24
N GLN A 253 8.18 16.18 11.58
CA GLN A 253 7.76 17.29 10.71
C GLN A 253 8.83 18.38 10.55
N ALA A 254 9.74 18.51 11.52
CA ALA A 254 10.87 19.45 11.46
C ALA A 254 12.11 18.85 10.76
N THR A 255 12.14 17.54 10.50
CA THR A 255 13.29 16.82 9.92
C THR A 255 12.93 16.21 8.57
N TYR A 256 12.99 14.89 8.42
CA TYR A 256 12.75 14.19 7.15
C TYR A 256 11.25 13.91 6.86
N GLY A 257 10.39 14.04 7.85
CA GLY A 257 8.95 13.83 7.68
C GLY A 257 8.47 12.45 8.11
N THR A 258 7.16 12.24 8.05
CA THR A 258 6.52 10.99 8.45
C THR A 258 6.73 9.89 7.42
N HIS A 259 7.14 8.71 7.87
CA HIS A 259 7.26 7.53 7.00
C HIS A 259 5.90 7.15 6.38
N MET A 260 5.92 6.94 5.07
CA MET A 260 4.75 6.54 4.29
C MET A 260 4.94 5.12 3.74
N ASN A 261 3.95 4.27 3.93
CA ASN A 261 3.93 2.95 3.32
C ASN A 261 3.00 2.93 2.11
N ILE A 262 3.43 2.31 1.02
CA ILE A 262 2.75 2.33 -0.28
C ILE A 262 1.99 1.02 -0.47
N ALA A 263 0.71 1.12 -0.84
CA ALA A 263 -0.03 0.01 -1.43
C ALA A 263 -0.18 0.23 -2.94
N GLY A 264 -0.07 -0.84 -3.70
CA GLY A 264 -0.04 -0.72 -5.16
C GLY A 264 -0.45 -1.99 -5.88
N GLY A 265 -0.15 -2.02 -7.18
CA GLY A 265 -0.41 -3.12 -8.06
C GLY A 265 0.64 -3.27 -9.17
N ALA A 266 0.72 -4.47 -9.70
CA ALA A 266 1.60 -4.86 -10.78
C ALA A 266 0.93 -5.90 -11.68
N VAL A 267 1.40 -6.03 -12.91
CA VAL A 267 1.07 -7.16 -13.77
C VAL A 267 2.01 -8.33 -13.43
N ALA A 268 1.47 -9.51 -13.24
CA ALA A 268 2.28 -10.71 -13.00
C ALA A 268 3.10 -11.07 -14.25
N LYS A 269 4.34 -11.53 -14.07
CA LYS A 269 5.29 -11.80 -15.18
C LYS A 269 4.70 -12.71 -16.27
N TYR A 270 4.04 -13.76 -15.85
CA TYR A 270 3.53 -14.81 -16.75
C TYR A 270 2.04 -14.68 -17.06
N SER A 271 1.43 -13.52 -16.73
CA SER A 271 0.04 -13.23 -17.10
C SER A 271 -0.19 -13.45 -18.59
N LYS A 272 -1.28 -14.14 -18.90
CA LYS A 272 -1.78 -14.33 -20.27
C LYS A 272 -2.76 -13.22 -20.69
N ASN A 273 -3.23 -12.41 -19.72
CA ASN A 273 -4.20 -11.34 -19.87
C ASN A 273 -3.60 -9.97 -19.55
N LYS A 274 -2.34 -9.70 -20.01
CA LYS A 274 -1.59 -8.48 -19.65
C LYS A 274 -2.34 -7.19 -19.99
N ALA A 275 -3.07 -7.15 -21.11
CA ALA A 275 -3.83 -5.98 -21.52
C ALA A 275 -4.96 -5.66 -20.51
N ASP A 276 -5.74 -6.66 -20.07
CA ASP A 276 -6.82 -6.47 -19.11
C ASP A 276 -6.28 -6.24 -17.69
N ALA A 277 -5.15 -6.85 -17.34
CA ALA A 277 -4.42 -6.56 -16.11
C ALA A 277 -3.95 -5.10 -16.07
N GLN A 278 -3.40 -4.57 -17.19
CA GLN A 278 -3.04 -3.15 -17.30
C GLN A 278 -4.28 -2.25 -17.18
N ARG A 279 -5.40 -2.57 -17.82
CA ARG A 279 -6.67 -1.83 -17.68
C ARG A 279 -7.14 -1.77 -16.23
N PHE A 280 -6.94 -2.86 -15.47
CA PHE A 280 -7.26 -2.85 -14.04
C PHE A 280 -6.35 -1.88 -13.27
N LEU A 281 -5.04 -1.86 -13.53
CA LEU A 281 -4.13 -0.90 -12.89
C LEU A 281 -4.47 0.55 -13.27
N GLU A 282 -4.83 0.80 -14.53
CA GLU A 282 -5.30 2.11 -14.99
C GLU A 282 -6.59 2.55 -14.30
N TYR A 283 -7.52 1.61 -14.07
CA TYR A 283 -8.71 1.87 -13.27
C TYR A 283 -8.37 2.25 -11.83
N LEU A 284 -7.36 1.62 -11.20
CA LEU A 284 -6.93 1.99 -9.85
C LEU A 284 -6.43 3.44 -9.74
N ALA A 285 -5.94 4.02 -10.83
CA ALA A 285 -5.56 5.43 -10.90
C ALA A 285 -6.73 6.38 -11.22
N SER A 286 -7.93 5.85 -11.50
CA SER A 286 -9.11 6.67 -11.80
C SER A 286 -9.61 7.43 -10.57
N PRO A 287 -10.31 8.57 -10.75
CA PRO A 287 -10.93 9.29 -9.64
C PRO A 287 -11.85 8.41 -8.78
N GLU A 288 -12.61 7.52 -9.41
CA GLU A 288 -13.53 6.61 -8.72
C GLU A 288 -12.77 5.66 -7.79
N ALA A 289 -11.74 4.97 -8.29
CA ALA A 289 -10.94 4.07 -7.47
C ALA A 289 -10.17 4.80 -6.37
N GLN A 290 -9.63 5.98 -6.66
CA GLN A 290 -8.94 6.80 -5.66
C GLN A 290 -9.89 7.26 -4.53
N GLU A 291 -11.17 7.46 -4.83
CA GLU A 291 -12.17 7.73 -3.80
C GLU A 291 -12.41 6.51 -2.89
N TYR A 292 -12.41 5.29 -3.42
CA TYR A 292 -12.47 4.08 -2.60
C TYR A 292 -11.26 3.96 -1.66
N PHE A 293 -10.05 4.24 -2.14
CA PHE A 293 -8.87 4.26 -1.26
C PHE A 293 -9.00 5.31 -0.15
N ALA A 294 -9.40 6.52 -0.51
CA ALA A 294 -9.51 7.62 0.45
C ALA A 294 -10.67 7.43 1.44
N ASN A 295 -11.87 7.15 0.95
CA ASN A 295 -13.08 7.13 1.77
C ASN A 295 -13.44 5.75 2.30
N GLY A 296 -13.19 4.67 1.55
CA GLY A 296 -13.41 3.29 1.97
C GLY A 296 -12.35 2.80 2.93
N ASN A 297 -11.07 2.93 2.55
CA ASN A 297 -9.94 2.36 3.29
C ASN A 297 -9.27 3.36 4.23
N ASN A 298 -9.60 4.65 4.16
CA ASN A 298 -8.96 5.73 4.91
C ASN A 298 -7.44 5.84 4.61
N GLU A 299 -7.08 5.62 3.35
CA GLU A 299 -5.72 5.74 2.84
C GLU A 299 -5.56 7.09 2.11
N TRP A 300 -4.33 7.61 2.06
CA TRP A 300 -4.05 8.85 1.35
C TRP A 300 -3.97 8.55 -0.15
N PRO A 301 -4.73 9.27 -1.01
CA PRO A 301 -4.63 9.09 -2.45
C PRO A 301 -3.24 9.53 -2.94
N ILE A 302 -2.73 8.85 -3.97
CA ILE A 302 -1.43 9.16 -4.59
C ILE A 302 -1.62 10.05 -5.82
N VAL A 303 -2.72 9.88 -6.56
CA VAL A 303 -2.97 10.62 -7.80
C VAL A 303 -3.14 12.12 -7.49
N PRO A 304 -2.33 12.99 -8.15
CA PRO A 304 -2.40 14.43 -7.90
C PRO A 304 -3.77 15.03 -8.22
N GLY A 305 -4.15 16.08 -7.48
CA GLY A 305 -5.41 16.80 -7.70
C GLY A 305 -6.65 16.14 -7.07
N MET A 306 -6.51 14.94 -6.49
CA MET A 306 -7.62 14.31 -5.77
C MET A 306 -7.94 15.07 -4.49
N LYS A 307 -9.20 15.45 -4.34
CA LYS A 307 -9.69 16.09 -3.09
C LYS A 307 -9.84 15.03 -2.02
N LEU A 308 -9.07 15.18 -0.93
CA LEU A 308 -9.27 14.36 0.26
C LEU A 308 -10.60 14.74 0.92
N ALA A 309 -11.65 13.97 0.67
CA ALA A 309 -12.97 14.20 1.27
C ALA A 309 -13.13 13.53 2.65
N ASN A 310 -12.27 12.59 3.01
CA ASN A 310 -12.35 11.79 4.24
C ASN A 310 -12.27 12.67 5.52
N PRO A 311 -13.37 12.74 6.32
CA PRO A 311 -13.40 13.61 7.50
C PRO A 311 -12.44 13.13 8.61
N ALA A 312 -12.21 11.82 8.74
CA ALA A 312 -11.30 11.27 9.75
C ALA A 312 -9.84 11.63 9.43
N LEU A 313 -9.42 11.49 8.17
CA LEU A 313 -8.07 11.88 7.76
C LEU A 313 -7.87 13.40 7.92
N LYS A 314 -8.89 14.21 7.58
CA LYS A 314 -8.84 15.65 7.82
C LYS A 314 -8.76 15.99 9.31
N ALA A 315 -9.52 15.32 10.17
CA ALA A 315 -9.48 15.53 11.61
C ALA A 315 -8.10 15.21 12.20
N MET A 316 -7.48 14.10 11.77
CA MET A 316 -6.15 13.66 12.23
C MET A 316 -5.06 14.69 11.88
N THR A 317 -5.13 15.34 10.73
CA THR A 317 -4.17 16.38 10.30
C THR A 317 -4.62 17.79 10.63
N ARG A 318 -5.80 17.97 11.23
CA ARG A 318 -6.46 19.27 11.40
C ARG A 318 -6.62 20.04 10.08
N GLY A 319 -6.82 19.30 8.98
CA GLY A 319 -6.93 19.86 7.63
C GLY A 319 -5.63 20.39 7.03
N GLN A 320 -4.49 20.20 7.69
CA GLN A 320 -3.18 20.68 7.24
C GLN A 320 -2.44 19.59 6.44
N ALA A 321 -1.60 20.01 5.51
CA ALA A 321 -0.61 19.13 4.91
C ALA A 321 0.48 18.77 5.93
N PHE A 322 1.08 17.60 5.76
CA PHE A 322 2.21 17.16 6.57
C PHE A 322 3.36 16.72 5.66
N LYS A 323 4.59 16.87 6.17
CA LYS A 323 5.80 16.43 5.46
C LYS A 323 5.90 14.92 5.49
N THR A 324 6.15 14.33 4.33
CA THR A 324 6.39 12.89 4.16
C THR A 324 7.87 12.61 3.98
N ASP A 325 8.34 11.48 4.49
CA ASP A 325 9.69 10.99 4.26
C ASP A 325 9.86 10.56 2.79
N ASP A 326 10.93 11.05 2.15
CA ASP A 326 11.26 10.76 0.75
C ASP A 326 12.36 9.69 0.61
N THR A 327 12.68 8.92 1.67
CA THR A 327 13.61 7.79 1.60
C THR A 327 13.15 6.81 0.51
N THR A 328 14.07 6.44 -0.39
CA THR A 328 13.76 5.58 -1.52
C THR A 328 13.41 4.16 -1.08
N LEU A 329 12.50 3.51 -1.80
CA LEU A 329 12.13 2.12 -1.50
C LEU A 329 13.31 1.16 -1.61
N SER A 330 14.26 1.42 -2.51
CA SER A 330 15.49 0.63 -2.64
C SER A 330 16.34 0.71 -1.36
N ALA A 331 16.52 1.89 -0.78
CA ALA A 331 17.24 2.06 0.47
C ALA A 331 16.52 1.35 1.63
N ILE A 332 15.19 1.51 1.73
CA ILE A 332 14.38 0.86 2.77
C ILE A 332 14.46 -0.67 2.65
N ALA A 333 14.26 -1.20 1.44
CA ALA A 333 14.28 -2.64 1.19
C ALA A 333 15.67 -3.25 1.38
N GLY A 334 16.72 -2.56 0.92
CA GLY A 334 18.11 -2.98 1.10
C GLY A 334 18.51 -3.09 2.58
N ASN A 335 17.89 -2.30 3.43
CA ASN A 335 18.14 -2.31 4.87
C ASN A 335 17.39 -3.43 5.63
N GLN A 336 16.33 -4.04 5.07
CA GLN A 336 15.43 -4.92 5.85
C GLN A 336 16.12 -6.13 6.49
N ALA A 337 17.03 -6.80 5.77
CA ALA A 337 17.76 -7.94 6.32
C ALA A 337 18.63 -7.54 7.54
N LYS A 338 19.28 -6.38 7.45
CA LYS A 338 20.07 -5.84 8.55
C LYS A 338 19.17 -5.39 9.71
N VAL A 339 18.07 -4.73 9.43
CA VAL A 339 17.07 -4.34 10.43
C VAL A 339 16.58 -5.56 11.22
N GLN A 340 16.29 -6.69 10.56
CA GLN A 340 15.91 -7.90 11.26
C GLN A 340 16.99 -8.38 12.25
N GLN A 341 18.26 -8.36 11.85
CA GLN A 341 19.38 -8.69 12.74
C GLN A 341 19.48 -7.74 13.96
N LEU A 342 19.19 -6.44 13.73
CA LEU A 342 19.19 -5.44 14.80
C LEU A 342 18.03 -5.65 15.78
N LEU A 343 16.85 -6.02 15.29
CA LEU A 343 15.69 -6.38 16.09
C LEU A 343 15.99 -7.57 17.01
N ASP A 344 16.58 -8.63 16.44
CA ASP A 344 16.95 -9.84 17.17
C ASP A 344 17.95 -9.51 18.30
N ARG A 345 18.98 -8.69 18.02
CA ARG A 345 19.96 -8.24 19.02
C ARG A 345 19.37 -7.31 20.09
N ALA A 346 18.33 -6.54 19.74
CA ALA A 346 17.66 -5.65 20.68
C ALA A 346 16.61 -6.39 21.55
N GLY A 347 16.25 -7.62 21.19
CA GLY A 347 15.12 -8.32 21.80
C GLY A 347 13.75 -7.74 21.42
N PHE A 348 13.68 -7.09 20.27
CA PHE A 348 12.44 -6.51 19.75
C PHE A 348 11.69 -7.59 18.96
N GLN A 349 10.88 -8.38 19.62
CA GLN A 349 10.12 -9.48 19.04
C GLN A 349 8.95 -9.05 18.17
#